data_401929a0d754186152298091f9fcd0fb
#
_entry.id   401929a0d754186152298091f9fcd0fb
#
_cell.length_a   1.000
_cell.length_b   1.000
_cell.length_c   1.000
_cell.angle_alpha   90.00
_cell.angle_beta   90.00
_cell.angle_gamma   90.00
#
_symmetry.space_group_name_H-M   'P 1'
#
loop_
_entity.id
_entity.type
_entity.pdbx_description
1 polymer ?
#
loop_
_entity_poly.entity_id
_entity_poly.type
_entity_poly.pdbx_seq_one_letter_code
_entity_poly.pdbx_strand_id
1 'polypeptide(L)'
;MGGSLTKGIRSITMAKDAEAIGAMGVVVNAAISNVNLAAIAATIDIPVVVTIVTPDTDVAARVAAGASILNVSAADKTPELVRSIRETLPDIPIIATGGPTPESVARTVEAGANAISITPPSTKQLFSEIMRNYREP
;
A
#
# COMPACT_ATOMS: atom_id res chain seq x y z
N MET A 1 -25.40 9.80 0.89
CA MET A 1 -24.73 8.82 0.00
C MET A 1 -24.37 9.36 -1.39
N GLY A 2 -24.87 10.52 -1.78
CA GLY A 2 -24.52 11.18 -3.05
C GLY A 2 -23.04 11.52 -3.23
N GLY A 3 -22.29 11.72 -2.15
CA GLY A 3 -20.84 11.95 -2.19
C GLY A 3 -20.00 10.74 -2.62
N SER A 4 -20.54 9.53 -2.53
CA SER A 4 -19.87 8.28 -2.92
C SER A 4 -19.80 8.11 -4.44
N LEU A 5 -20.84 8.45 -5.17
CA LEU A 5 -20.88 8.32 -6.62
C LEU A 5 -19.94 9.30 -7.33
N THR A 6 -19.94 10.56 -6.89
CA THR A 6 -19.05 11.60 -7.45
C THR A 6 -17.58 11.28 -7.18
N LYS A 7 -17.27 10.78 -5.98
CA LYS A 7 -15.91 10.33 -5.64
C LYS A 7 -15.49 9.11 -6.48
N GLY A 8 -16.41 8.18 -6.74
CA GLY A 8 -16.15 7.01 -7.57
C GLY A 8 -15.81 7.38 -9.01
N ILE A 9 -16.62 8.25 -9.65
CA ILE A 9 -16.38 8.75 -11.02
C ILE A 9 -15.02 9.46 -11.11
N ARG A 10 -14.68 10.30 -10.13
CA ARG A 10 -13.38 10.98 -10.08
C ARG A 10 -12.23 9.99 -9.98
N SER A 11 -12.35 8.98 -9.14
CA SER A 11 -11.31 7.95 -8.97
C SER A 11 -11.09 7.13 -10.25
N ILE A 12 -12.15 6.79 -10.97
CA ILE A 12 -12.08 6.10 -12.26
C ILE A 12 -11.37 6.98 -13.30
N THR A 13 -11.72 8.26 -13.39
CA THR A 13 -11.07 9.20 -14.31
C THR A 13 -9.58 9.33 -14.01
N MET A 14 -9.22 9.49 -12.74
CA MET A 14 -7.82 9.56 -12.33
C MET A 14 -7.04 8.29 -12.66
N ALA A 15 -7.65 7.11 -12.48
CA ALA A 15 -7.02 5.84 -12.82
C ALA A 15 -6.78 5.72 -14.33
N LYS A 16 -7.73 6.12 -15.16
CA LYS A 16 -7.58 6.16 -16.63
C LYS A 16 -6.49 7.13 -17.06
N ASP A 17 -6.45 8.31 -16.46
CA ASP A 17 -5.42 9.30 -16.76
C ASP A 17 -4.03 8.81 -16.38
N ALA A 18 -3.90 8.15 -15.21
CA ALA A 18 -2.65 7.54 -14.78
C ALA A 18 -2.16 6.46 -15.77
N GLU A 19 -3.06 5.58 -16.21
CA GLU A 19 -2.74 4.58 -17.23
C GLU A 19 -2.31 5.22 -18.54
N ALA A 20 -3.02 6.25 -18.99
CA ALA A 20 -2.74 6.95 -20.26
C ALA A 20 -1.35 7.62 -20.27
N ILE A 21 -0.86 8.09 -19.13
CA ILE A 21 0.48 8.68 -19.02
C ILE A 21 1.59 7.67 -18.72
N GLY A 22 1.26 6.37 -18.67
CA GLY A 22 2.26 5.29 -18.55
C GLY A 22 2.52 4.81 -17.14
N ALA A 23 1.62 5.02 -16.19
CA ALA A 23 1.75 4.43 -14.85
C ALA A 23 1.77 2.89 -14.93
N MET A 24 2.58 2.26 -14.09
CA MET A 24 2.69 0.80 -14.01
C MET A 24 1.58 0.16 -13.17
N GLY A 25 0.93 0.93 -12.33
CA GLY A 25 -0.17 0.53 -11.48
C GLY A 25 -0.78 1.74 -10.79
N VAL A 26 -1.92 1.58 -10.17
CA VAL A 26 -2.57 2.63 -9.38
C VAL A 26 -2.78 2.15 -7.95
N VAL A 27 -2.54 3.02 -6.99
CA VAL A 27 -2.77 2.75 -5.57
C VAL A 27 -4.01 3.50 -5.12
N VAL A 28 -4.96 2.77 -4.55
CA VAL A 28 -6.16 3.34 -3.96
C VAL A 28 -6.10 3.22 -2.44
N ASN A 29 -6.67 4.20 -1.74
CA ASN A 29 -6.63 4.22 -0.29
C ASN A 29 -7.64 3.25 0.35
N ALA A 30 -7.48 3.02 1.65
CA ALA A 30 -8.29 2.07 2.41
C ALA A 30 -9.79 2.40 2.43
N ALA A 31 -10.16 3.67 2.22
CA ALA A 31 -11.55 4.12 2.29
C ALA A 31 -12.37 3.82 1.03
N ILE A 32 -11.75 3.30 -0.04
CA ILE A 32 -12.49 2.98 -1.27
C ILE A 32 -13.51 1.87 -1.02
N SER A 33 -14.70 2.00 -1.61
CA SER A 33 -15.69 0.92 -1.58
C SER A 33 -15.33 -0.19 -2.57
N ASN A 34 -15.77 -1.42 -2.30
CA ASN A 34 -15.55 -2.52 -3.24
C ASN A 34 -16.25 -2.29 -4.59
N VAL A 35 -17.36 -1.57 -4.61
CA VAL A 35 -18.06 -1.18 -5.86
C VAL A 35 -17.17 -0.26 -6.70
N ASN A 36 -16.58 0.76 -6.10
CA ASN A 36 -15.70 1.68 -6.81
C ASN A 36 -14.39 1.00 -7.21
N LEU A 37 -13.87 0.12 -6.37
CA LEU A 37 -12.68 -0.68 -6.69
C LEU A 37 -12.93 -1.57 -7.92
N ALA A 38 -14.06 -2.26 -7.96
CA ALA A 38 -14.44 -3.10 -9.10
C ALA A 38 -14.61 -2.28 -10.39
N ALA A 39 -15.18 -1.09 -10.28
CA ALA A 39 -15.33 -0.18 -11.43
C ALA A 39 -13.97 0.30 -11.97
N ILE A 40 -13.03 0.61 -11.10
CA ILE A 40 -11.65 0.96 -11.51
C ILE A 40 -10.99 -0.23 -12.18
N ALA A 41 -11.01 -1.40 -11.55
CA ALA A 41 -10.38 -2.62 -12.07
C ALA A 41 -10.95 -3.05 -13.43
N ALA A 42 -12.24 -2.83 -13.67
CA ALA A 42 -12.87 -3.11 -14.96
C ALA A 42 -12.52 -2.09 -16.06
N THR A 43 -12.01 -0.92 -15.69
CA THR A 43 -11.81 0.21 -16.62
C THR A 43 -10.35 0.31 -17.10
N ILE A 44 -9.39 -0.12 -16.29
CA ILE A 44 -7.96 -0.04 -16.58
C ILE A 44 -7.35 -1.44 -16.71
N ASP A 45 -6.24 -1.54 -17.44
CA ASP A 45 -5.51 -2.80 -17.66
C ASP A 45 -4.30 -2.95 -16.73
N ILE A 46 -3.86 -1.87 -16.10
CA ILE A 46 -2.75 -1.89 -15.13
C ILE A 46 -3.22 -2.37 -13.75
N PRO A 47 -2.33 -2.94 -12.92
CA PRO A 47 -2.69 -3.44 -11.60
C PRO A 47 -3.28 -2.38 -10.68
N VAL A 48 -4.30 -2.77 -9.90
CA VAL A 48 -4.87 -1.94 -8.83
C VAL A 48 -4.34 -2.43 -7.49
N VAL A 49 -3.65 -1.54 -6.79
CA VAL A 49 -3.12 -1.78 -5.44
C VAL A 49 -4.08 -1.17 -4.44
N VAL A 50 -4.54 -1.95 -3.47
CA VAL A 50 -5.45 -1.48 -2.42
C VAL A 50 -4.73 -1.38 -1.09
N THR A 51 -4.87 -0.24 -0.42
CA THR A 51 -4.27 -0.02 0.89
C THR A 51 -5.11 -0.66 2.00
N ILE A 52 -4.46 -1.43 2.86
CA ILE A 52 -5.03 -2.09 4.02
C ILE A 52 -4.38 -1.49 5.27
N VAL A 53 -5.19 -0.95 6.17
CA VAL A 53 -4.71 -0.25 7.38
C VAL A 53 -5.18 -0.88 8.67
N THR A 54 -6.16 -1.79 8.62
CA THR A 54 -6.72 -2.45 9.81
C THR A 54 -6.92 -3.95 9.58
N PRO A 55 -6.84 -4.78 10.64
CA PRO A 55 -7.12 -6.20 10.56
C PRO A 55 -8.60 -6.53 10.29
N ASP A 56 -9.49 -5.56 10.49
CA ASP A 56 -10.94 -5.75 10.28
C ASP A 56 -11.32 -5.72 8.79
N THR A 57 -10.39 -5.41 7.91
CA THR A 57 -10.65 -5.36 6.47
C THR A 57 -10.83 -6.78 5.91
N ASP A 58 -11.93 -6.99 5.20
CA ASP A 58 -12.14 -8.22 4.42
C ASP A 58 -11.25 -8.21 3.16
N VAL A 59 -10.04 -8.72 3.31
CA VAL A 59 -9.04 -8.75 2.22
C VAL A 59 -9.46 -9.65 1.07
N ALA A 60 -10.17 -10.73 1.33
CA ALA A 60 -10.69 -11.62 0.29
C ALA A 60 -11.71 -10.90 -0.58
N ALA A 61 -12.60 -10.10 0.01
CA ALA A 61 -13.55 -9.27 -0.71
C ALA A 61 -12.86 -8.19 -1.54
N ARG A 62 -11.76 -7.60 -1.05
CA ARG A 62 -10.94 -6.65 -1.82
C ARG A 62 -10.34 -7.29 -3.07
N VAL A 63 -9.78 -8.48 -2.93
CA VAL A 63 -9.23 -9.23 -4.07
C VAL A 63 -10.33 -9.61 -5.06
N ALA A 64 -11.46 -10.11 -4.58
CA ALA A 64 -12.62 -10.42 -5.42
C ALA A 64 -13.15 -9.19 -6.18
N ALA A 65 -13.04 -8.00 -5.60
CA ALA A 65 -13.43 -6.74 -6.24
C ALA A 65 -12.39 -6.22 -7.25
N GLY A 66 -11.20 -6.84 -7.35
CA GLY A 66 -10.21 -6.51 -8.37
C GLY A 66 -8.86 -6.01 -7.86
N ALA A 67 -8.59 -6.06 -6.55
CA ALA A 67 -7.25 -5.77 -6.05
C ALA A 67 -6.27 -6.83 -6.54
N SER A 68 -5.20 -6.40 -7.21
CA SER A 68 -4.13 -7.27 -7.70
C SER A 68 -2.98 -7.37 -6.70
N ILE A 69 -2.78 -6.33 -5.91
CA ILE A 69 -1.71 -6.20 -4.93
C ILE A 69 -2.30 -5.51 -3.70
N LEU A 70 -1.85 -5.90 -2.52
CA LEU A 70 -2.21 -5.21 -1.28
C LEU A 70 -1.04 -4.35 -0.80
N ASN A 71 -1.34 -3.12 -0.39
CA ASN A 71 -0.39 -2.23 0.26
C ASN A 71 -0.74 -2.14 1.74
N VAL A 72 0.03 -2.80 2.59
CA VAL A 72 -0.25 -2.90 4.02
C VAL A 72 0.48 -1.80 4.78
N SER A 73 -0.27 -0.96 5.48
CA SER A 73 0.26 0.18 6.23
C SER A 73 -0.52 0.35 7.54
N ALA A 74 -0.04 -0.29 8.59
CA ALA A 74 -0.66 -0.32 9.93
C ALA A 74 0.33 0.11 11.02
N ALA A 75 1.22 1.03 10.70
CA ALA A 75 2.26 1.52 11.61
C ALA A 75 3.08 0.37 12.21
N ASP A 76 3.24 0.34 13.52
CA ASP A 76 3.99 -0.70 14.24
C ASP A 76 3.35 -2.10 14.17
N LYS A 77 2.09 -2.18 13.77
CA LYS A 77 1.34 -3.44 13.59
C LYS A 77 1.37 -4.00 12.17
N THR A 78 2.11 -3.36 11.28
CA THR A 78 2.22 -3.82 9.89
C THR A 78 2.71 -5.26 9.77
N PRO A 79 3.75 -5.73 10.50
CA PRO A 79 4.19 -7.12 10.39
C PRO A 79 3.11 -8.13 10.79
N GLU A 80 2.37 -7.87 11.87
CA GLU A 80 1.28 -8.75 12.32
C GLU A 80 0.16 -8.80 11.29
N LEU A 81 -0.19 -7.67 10.71
CA LEU A 81 -1.23 -7.60 9.68
C LEU A 81 -0.80 -8.34 8.41
N VAL A 82 0.44 -8.19 7.97
CA VAL A 82 0.99 -8.95 6.83
C VAL A 82 0.90 -10.45 7.09
N ARG A 83 1.29 -10.89 8.27
CA ARG A 83 1.23 -12.32 8.64
C ARG A 83 -0.20 -12.85 8.61
N SER A 84 -1.14 -12.12 9.18
CA SER A 84 -2.56 -12.46 9.16
C SER A 84 -3.12 -12.56 7.74
N ILE A 85 -2.76 -11.63 6.86
CA ILE A 85 -3.16 -11.67 5.45
C ILE A 85 -2.59 -12.90 4.75
N ARG A 86 -1.33 -13.27 5.03
CA ARG A 86 -0.70 -14.47 4.46
C ARG A 86 -1.40 -15.77 4.84
N GLU A 87 -1.97 -15.85 6.03
CA GLU A 87 -2.76 -16.99 6.45
C GLU A 87 -4.03 -17.17 5.61
N THR A 88 -4.66 -16.07 5.20
CA THR A 88 -5.88 -16.06 4.39
C THR A 88 -5.60 -16.10 2.89
N LEU A 89 -4.59 -15.39 2.45
CA LEU A 89 -4.22 -15.20 1.03
C LEU A 89 -2.70 -15.44 0.86
N PRO A 90 -2.26 -16.70 0.80
CA PRO A 90 -0.83 -17.03 0.81
C PRO A 90 -0.06 -16.48 -0.40
N ASP A 91 -0.71 -16.32 -1.55
CA ASP A 91 -0.05 -15.98 -2.81
C ASP A 91 -0.24 -14.52 -3.27
N ILE A 92 -1.06 -13.73 -2.58
CA ILE A 92 -1.29 -12.34 -2.99
C ILE A 92 0.00 -11.51 -2.86
N PRO A 93 0.39 -10.72 -3.86
CA PRO A 93 1.53 -9.81 -3.69
C PRO A 93 1.23 -8.74 -2.64
N ILE A 94 2.16 -8.52 -1.73
CA ILE A 94 2.05 -7.53 -0.66
C ILE A 94 3.23 -6.55 -0.73
N ILE A 95 2.90 -5.26 -0.84
CA ILE A 95 3.79 -4.15 -0.51
C ILE A 95 3.47 -3.77 0.92
N ALA A 96 4.46 -3.55 1.76
CA ALA A 96 4.21 -3.15 3.14
C ALA A 96 5.11 -1.99 3.56
N THR A 97 4.61 -1.14 4.46
CA THR A 97 5.41 -0.08 5.06
C THR A 97 6.45 -0.69 6.00
N GLY A 98 7.72 -0.41 5.76
CA GLY A 98 8.82 -1.05 6.49
C GLY A 98 9.08 -0.51 7.89
N GLY A 99 8.53 0.66 8.20
CA GLY A 99 8.84 1.35 9.46
C GLY A 99 10.19 2.08 9.43
N PRO A 100 10.55 2.74 10.55
CA PRO A 100 11.69 3.66 10.59
C PRO A 100 13.04 3.01 10.85
N THR A 101 13.11 1.73 11.20
CA THR A 101 14.36 1.06 11.57
C THR A 101 14.64 -0.18 10.72
N PRO A 102 15.92 -0.57 10.55
CA PRO A 102 16.28 -1.83 9.88
C PRO A 102 15.58 -3.06 10.49
N GLU A 103 15.43 -3.09 11.81
CA GLU A 103 14.76 -4.18 12.53
C GLU A 103 13.27 -4.24 12.19
N SER A 104 12.59 -3.09 12.07
CA SER A 104 11.19 -3.05 11.67
C SER A 104 10.98 -3.50 10.22
N VAL A 105 11.91 -3.13 9.34
CA VAL A 105 11.92 -3.60 7.94
C VAL A 105 12.10 -5.12 7.91
N ALA A 106 13.09 -5.66 8.64
CA ALA A 106 13.35 -7.09 8.70
C ALA A 106 12.13 -7.89 9.17
N ARG A 107 11.47 -7.44 10.25
CA ARG A 107 10.24 -8.08 10.76
C ARG A 107 9.11 -8.09 9.72
N THR A 108 8.99 -7.03 8.93
CA THR A 108 7.95 -6.93 7.90
C THR A 108 8.24 -7.87 6.73
N VAL A 109 9.50 -8.00 6.33
CA VAL A 109 9.92 -8.98 5.31
C VAL A 109 9.68 -10.42 5.81
N GLU A 110 10.10 -10.73 7.04
CA GLU A 110 9.90 -12.04 7.65
C GLU A 110 8.42 -12.41 7.81
N ALA A 111 7.55 -11.42 7.97
CA ALA A 111 6.10 -11.62 8.01
C ALA A 111 5.50 -12.04 6.67
N GLY A 112 6.23 -11.85 5.56
CA GLY A 112 5.83 -12.31 4.24
C GLY A 112 5.56 -11.19 3.22
N ALA A 113 6.02 -9.95 3.46
CA ALA A 113 5.93 -8.89 2.46
C ALA A 113 6.87 -9.18 1.27
N ASN A 114 6.38 -8.92 0.06
CA ASN A 114 7.15 -9.08 -1.19
C ASN A 114 7.99 -7.84 -1.51
N ALA A 115 7.52 -6.66 -1.08
CA ALA A 115 8.19 -5.39 -1.26
C ALA A 115 7.96 -4.49 -0.05
N ILE A 116 8.91 -3.61 0.20
CA ILE A 116 8.86 -2.66 1.32
C ILE A 116 8.82 -1.25 0.78
N SER A 117 7.88 -0.46 1.31
CA SER A 117 7.81 0.98 1.11
C SER A 117 8.42 1.68 2.32
N ILE A 118 9.38 2.55 2.11
CA ILE A 118 9.98 3.37 3.15
C ILE A 118 9.88 4.85 2.79
N THR A 119 9.73 5.69 3.82
CA THR A 119 9.87 7.13 3.65
C THR A 119 11.36 7.48 3.74
N PRO A 120 11.96 8.06 2.70
CA PRO A 120 13.36 8.44 2.77
C PRO A 120 13.58 9.48 3.88
N PRO A 121 14.75 9.46 4.55
CA PRO A 121 15.07 10.47 5.55
C PRO A 121 15.08 11.87 4.92
N SER A 122 14.62 12.86 5.68
CA SER A 122 14.67 14.25 5.25
C SER A 122 16.14 14.72 5.10
N THR A 123 16.36 15.74 4.28
CA THR A 123 17.68 16.37 4.14
C THR A 123 18.27 16.79 5.49
N LYS A 124 17.43 17.28 6.41
CA LYS A 124 17.83 17.63 7.77
C LYS A 124 18.29 16.42 8.57
N GLN A 125 17.60 15.30 8.48
CA GLN A 125 17.98 14.05 9.16
C GLN A 125 19.29 13.50 8.61
N LEU A 126 19.44 13.44 7.29
CA LEU A 126 20.68 13.01 6.64
C LEU A 126 21.86 13.89 7.03
N PHE A 127 21.68 15.20 7.04
CA PHE A 127 22.71 16.14 7.44
C PHE A 127 23.11 15.94 8.91
N SER A 128 22.15 15.76 9.79
CA SER A 128 22.40 15.49 11.22
C SER A 128 23.16 14.18 11.45
N GLU A 129 22.85 13.14 10.71
CA GLU A 129 23.56 11.85 10.77
C GLU A 129 25.01 11.99 10.26
N ILE A 130 25.19 12.64 9.13
CA ILE A 130 26.53 12.88 8.56
C ILE A 130 27.39 13.68 9.54
N MET A 131 26.84 14.74 10.11
CA MET A 131 27.56 15.58 11.07
C MET A 131 27.88 14.85 12.37
N ARG A 132 26.99 14.00 12.85
CA ARG A 132 27.24 13.16 14.02
C ARG A 132 28.36 12.17 13.75
N ASN A 133 28.31 11.46 12.63
CA ASN A 133 29.35 10.49 12.25
C ASN A 133 30.71 11.16 12.03
N TYR A 134 30.71 12.42 11.60
CA TYR A 134 31.96 13.20 11.42
C TYR A 134 32.57 13.65 12.75
N ARG A 135 31.75 13.85 13.78
CA ARG A 135 32.21 14.33 15.11
C ARG A 135 32.58 13.19 16.07
N GLU A 136 32.09 11.99 15.84
CA GLU A 136 32.40 10.79 16.62
C GLU A 136 33.45 9.98 15.87
N PRO A 137 34.72 9.99 16.32
CA PRO A 137 35.80 9.21 15.71
C PRO A 137 35.61 7.71 15.90
#